data_1edaa3564d86f137eb1342766946ed04
#
_entry.id   1edaa3564d86f137eb1342766946ed04
#
_cell.length_a   1.000
_cell.length_b   1.000
_cell.length_c   1.000
_cell.angle_alpha   90.00
_cell.angle_beta   90.00
_cell.angle_gamma   90.00
#
_symmetry.space_group_name_H-M   'P 1'
#
loop_
_entity.id
_entity.type
_entity.pdbx_description
1 polymer ?
#
loop_
_entity_poly.entity_id
_entity_poly.type
_entity_poly.pdbx_seq_one_letter_code
_entity_poly.pdbx_strand_id
1 'polypeptide(L)'
;MSNQAPFAAASGTFLIGGDLPVYRMGLGTMRLVGDYAWGECDDPAEAKRVLWRAVELGITLFDTADAYGPEIAEQMIGETLAPYAPGVVIATKGGITRPGPGQTEYVGRAGYLKQCVALSLRRLKLERIDLYQLHRIDARTPLEESLGALKELQDQGKIRHIGLSEVTPAEIEQARKIVNITTVQNRYSLADRRHEETLNYCQQHGIGFLPWYPIAAGKLLKPDQPGAPTLAQIAARHGATVAQLSLAWLLQRSPVILPIPGTSKVAHLEENVAASTLHLTPQEWAEVEAVVSL
;
A
#
# COMPACT_ATOMS: atom_id res chain seq x y z
N MET A 1 27.70 -15.05 -8.14
CA MET A 1 26.42 -14.45 -7.72
C MET A 1 25.57 -14.36 -8.97
N SER A 2 24.46 -15.09 -9.05
CA SER A 2 23.58 -15.09 -10.22
C SER A 2 22.97 -13.70 -10.37
N ASN A 3 23.16 -13.11 -11.55
CA ASN A 3 22.66 -11.78 -11.94
C ASN A 3 21.15 -11.88 -12.30
N GLN A 4 20.35 -12.53 -11.44
CA GLN A 4 18.91 -12.59 -11.60
C GLN A 4 18.33 -11.25 -11.12
N ALA A 5 17.55 -10.59 -11.98
CA ALA A 5 16.82 -9.37 -11.61
C ALA A 5 15.99 -9.63 -10.35
N PRO A 6 15.91 -8.67 -9.42
CA PRO A 6 15.11 -8.82 -8.21
C PRO A 6 13.66 -9.20 -8.56
N PHE A 7 13.07 -10.14 -7.84
CA PHE A 7 11.71 -10.64 -8.12
C PHE A 7 10.67 -9.52 -8.21
N ALA A 8 10.77 -8.50 -7.33
CA ALA A 8 9.87 -7.35 -7.36
C ALA A 8 9.91 -6.57 -8.69
N ALA A 9 11.06 -6.55 -9.40
CA ALA A 9 11.19 -5.89 -10.70
C ALA A 9 10.30 -6.51 -11.78
N ALA A 10 9.98 -7.80 -11.67
CA ALA A 10 9.07 -8.48 -12.59
C ALA A 10 7.64 -7.93 -12.56
N SER A 11 7.25 -7.23 -11.48
CA SER A 11 5.95 -6.55 -11.40
C SER A 11 5.82 -5.33 -12.33
N GLY A 12 6.91 -4.90 -12.97
CA GLY A 12 6.98 -3.67 -13.75
C GLY A 12 7.19 -2.44 -12.88
N THR A 13 7.39 -1.29 -13.53
CA THR A 13 7.67 -0.01 -12.88
C THR A 13 6.49 0.94 -13.04
N PHE A 14 6.20 1.72 -12.01
CA PHE A 14 5.30 2.86 -12.03
C PHE A 14 6.04 4.13 -11.61
N LEU A 15 5.73 5.27 -12.23
CA LEU A 15 6.30 6.57 -11.89
C LEU A 15 5.28 7.35 -11.05
N ILE A 16 5.44 7.34 -9.74
CA ILE A 16 4.59 8.15 -8.83
C ILE A 16 4.85 9.63 -9.16
N GLY A 17 3.77 10.37 -9.46
CA GLY A 17 3.87 11.78 -9.83
C GLY A 17 4.63 12.04 -11.14
N GLY A 18 4.98 11.01 -11.90
CA GLY A 18 5.70 11.10 -13.16
C GLY A 18 7.23 11.13 -13.03
N ASP A 19 7.76 11.17 -11.81
CA ASP A 19 9.21 11.37 -11.57
C ASP A 19 9.82 10.48 -10.48
N LEU A 20 9.01 9.70 -9.75
CA LEU A 20 9.46 8.82 -8.69
C LEU A 20 9.23 7.34 -9.07
N PRO A 21 10.24 6.63 -9.59
CA PRO A 21 10.09 5.25 -10.02
C PRO A 21 10.00 4.30 -8.82
N VAL A 22 9.01 3.40 -8.86
CA VAL A 22 8.88 2.28 -7.93
C VAL A 22 8.55 1.01 -8.69
N TYR A 23 8.99 -0.15 -8.21
CA TYR A 23 8.42 -1.42 -8.66
C TYR A 23 7.01 -1.55 -8.11
N ARG A 24 6.11 -2.10 -8.91
CA ARG A 24 4.68 -2.10 -8.59
C ARG A 24 4.34 -2.96 -7.38
N MET A 25 5.05 -4.08 -7.15
CA MET A 25 4.91 -4.87 -5.93
C MET A 25 5.61 -4.18 -4.76
N GLY A 26 4.82 -3.67 -3.81
CA GLY A 26 5.29 -3.03 -2.58
C GLY A 26 5.10 -3.91 -1.34
N LEU A 27 5.42 -3.36 -0.17
CA LEU A 27 5.19 -3.97 1.14
C LEU A 27 4.36 -3.04 2.02
N GLY A 28 3.20 -3.53 2.52
CA GLY A 28 2.44 -2.88 3.60
C GLY A 28 2.94 -3.32 4.97
N THR A 29 3.16 -2.37 5.87
CA THR A 29 3.79 -2.63 7.18
C THR A 29 2.81 -2.72 8.36
N MET A 30 1.51 -2.59 8.12
CA MET A 30 0.51 -2.68 9.20
C MET A 30 0.54 -4.02 9.95
N ARG A 31 1.04 -5.10 9.33
CA ARG A 31 1.20 -6.42 9.95
C ARG A 31 2.50 -6.59 10.74
N LEU A 32 3.37 -5.59 10.74
CA LEU A 32 4.61 -5.57 11.53
C LEU A 32 4.40 -5.04 12.95
N VAL A 33 3.16 -4.75 13.32
CA VAL A 33 2.74 -4.33 14.67
C VAL A 33 1.68 -5.27 15.22
N GLY A 34 1.29 -5.08 16.46
CA GLY A 34 0.31 -5.91 17.14
C GLY A 34 -1.08 -5.92 16.51
N ASP A 35 -1.95 -6.75 17.00
CA ASP A 35 -3.33 -6.89 16.53
C ASP A 35 -4.08 -5.55 16.56
N TYR A 36 -5.00 -5.39 15.61
CA TYR A 36 -5.74 -4.14 15.41
C TYR A 36 -4.83 -2.92 15.09
N ALA A 37 -3.60 -3.16 14.61
CA ALA A 37 -2.56 -2.15 14.42
C ALA A 37 -2.25 -1.39 15.71
N TRP A 38 -2.15 -2.10 16.86
CA TRP A 38 -1.92 -1.54 18.17
C TRP A 38 -0.81 -2.29 18.92
N GLY A 39 0.15 -1.54 19.49
CA GLY A 39 1.26 -2.09 20.24
C GLY A 39 2.30 -2.80 19.35
N GLU A 40 3.27 -3.39 19.99
CA GLU A 40 4.32 -4.17 19.33
C GLU A 40 3.78 -5.52 18.84
N CYS A 41 4.41 -6.08 17.81
CA CYS A 41 4.13 -7.45 17.36
C CYS A 41 4.80 -8.47 18.29
N ASP A 42 4.33 -9.72 18.22
CA ASP A 42 4.84 -10.82 19.06
C ASP A 42 6.31 -11.16 18.78
N ASP A 43 6.79 -10.94 17.57
CA ASP A 43 8.18 -11.23 17.15
C ASP A 43 8.79 -10.03 16.39
N PRO A 44 9.29 -9.02 17.10
CA PRO A 44 9.94 -7.86 16.48
C PRO A 44 11.20 -8.23 15.68
N ALA A 45 11.89 -9.31 16.03
CA ALA A 45 13.06 -9.77 15.30
C ALA A 45 12.68 -10.31 13.92
N GLU A 46 11.60 -11.09 13.82
CA GLU A 46 11.07 -11.55 12.53
C GLU A 46 10.54 -10.37 11.70
N ALA A 47 9.84 -9.42 12.33
CA ALA A 47 9.36 -8.22 11.64
C ALA A 47 10.51 -7.41 11.01
N LYS A 48 11.64 -7.25 11.71
CA LYS A 48 12.85 -6.63 11.15
C LYS A 48 13.46 -7.47 10.02
N ARG A 49 13.47 -8.81 10.14
CA ARG A 49 13.89 -9.69 9.02
C ARG A 49 13.04 -9.54 7.79
N VAL A 50 11.71 -9.36 7.94
CA VAL A 50 10.79 -9.07 6.81
C VAL A 50 11.21 -7.80 6.10
N LEU A 51 11.53 -6.72 6.82
CA LEU A 51 11.97 -5.45 6.21
C LEU A 51 13.29 -5.61 5.44
N TRP A 52 14.29 -6.28 6.02
CA TRP A 52 15.56 -6.57 5.34
C TRP A 52 15.35 -7.43 4.09
N ARG A 53 14.57 -8.49 4.24
CA ARG A 53 14.31 -9.41 3.13
C ARG A 53 13.55 -8.74 1.99
N ALA A 54 12.67 -7.80 2.29
CA ALA A 54 11.97 -7.01 1.28
C ALA A 54 12.94 -6.20 0.40
N VAL A 55 13.94 -5.57 1.01
CA VAL A 55 14.99 -4.85 0.26
C VAL A 55 15.79 -5.82 -0.61
N GLU A 56 16.19 -6.99 -0.08
CA GLU A 56 16.91 -8.02 -0.85
C GLU A 56 16.12 -8.57 -2.03
N LEU A 57 14.79 -8.67 -1.91
CA LEU A 57 13.89 -9.08 -2.99
C LEU A 57 13.58 -7.95 -3.98
N GLY A 58 14.15 -6.76 -3.76
CA GLY A 58 14.03 -5.61 -4.65
C GLY A 58 12.75 -4.81 -4.48
N ILE A 59 12.03 -4.95 -3.37
CA ILE A 59 10.91 -4.05 -3.07
C ILE A 59 11.44 -2.63 -2.90
N THR A 60 10.86 -1.70 -3.65
CA THR A 60 11.21 -0.28 -3.58
C THR A 60 10.13 0.56 -2.90
N LEU A 61 8.89 0.10 -2.79
CA LEU A 61 7.79 0.83 -2.17
C LEU A 61 7.42 0.19 -0.82
N PHE A 62 7.63 0.91 0.28
CA PHE A 62 7.22 0.53 1.63
C PHE A 62 6.09 1.46 2.08
N ASP A 63 4.92 0.90 2.36
CA ASP A 63 3.75 1.64 2.83
C ASP A 63 3.56 1.45 4.34
N THR A 64 3.58 2.55 5.07
CA THR A 64 3.38 2.62 6.52
C THR A 64 2.38 3.71 6.90
N ALA A 65 2.21 3.98 8.19
CA ALA A 65 1.46 5.11 8.75
C ALA A 65 1.89 5.39 10.19
N ASP A 66 1.72 6.64 10.63
CA ASP A 66 1.87 7.05 12.04
C ASP A 66 0.90 6.31 12.97
N ALA A 67 -0.28 5.95 12.45
CA ALA A 67 -1.32 5.23 13.17
C ALA A 67 -1.03 3.73 13.39
N TYR A 68 0.07 3.19 12.84
CA TYR A 68 0.41 1.77 12.99
C TYR A 68 1.27 1.53 14.23
N GLY A 69 0.63 0.96 15.25
CA GLY A 69 1.24 0.65 16.51
C GLY A 69 0.88 1.47 17.75
N PRO A 70 0.42 2.76 17.75
CA PRO A 70 0.83 3.88 16.91
C PRO A 70 2.33 4.12 16.92
N GLU A 71 2.85 4.68 15.82
CA GLU A 71 4.25 5.09 15.64
C GLU A 71 5.27 3.95 15.51
N ILE A 72 4.96 2.74 16.03
CA ILE A 72 5.88 1.60 16.10
C ILE A 72 6.37 1.15 14.72
N ALA A 73 5.47 1.11 13.71
CA ALA A 73 5.86 0.68 12.37
C ALA A 73 6.88 1.65 11.73
N GLU A 74 6.66 2.95 11.85
CA GLU A 74 7.60 3.96 11.33
C GLU A 74 8.94 3.91 12.07
N GLN A 75 8.92 3.76 13.39
CA GLN A 75 10.14 3.63 14.18
C GLN A 75 10.92 2.37 13.78
N MET A 76 10.25 1.23 13.65
CA MET A 76 10.87 -0.04 13.22
C MET A 76 11.52 0.10 11.83
N ILE A 77 10.84 0.75 10.86
CA ILE A 77 11.41 1.01 9.53
C ILE A 77 12.67 1.87 9.65
N GLY A 78 12.59 3.01 10.36
CA GLY A 78 13.73 3.92 10.51
C GLY A 78 14.91 3.32 11.27
N GLU A 79 14.66 2.45 12.25
CA GLU A 79 15.72 1.72 12.96
C GLU A 79 16.38 0.62 12.12
N THR A 80 15.59 -0.01 11.25
CA THR A 80 16.02 -1.19 10.50
C THR A 80 16.65 -0.83 9.17
N LEU A 81 16.07 0.14 8.43
CA LEU A 81 16.46 0.41 7.05
C LEU A 81 17.27 1.68 6.85
N ALA A 82 17.30 2.60 7.83
CA ALA A 82 18.11 3.81 7.66
C ALA A 82 19.61 3.53 7.96
N PRO A 83 20.55 4.01 7.11
CA PRO A 83 20.34 4.77 5.88
C PRO A 83 19.73 3.90 4.76
N TYR A 84 18.70 4.42 4.09
CA TYR A 84 17.96 3.67 3.09
C TYR A 84 18.81 3.36 1.85
N ALA A 85 18.62 2.15 1.31
CA ALA A 85 19.23 1.78 0.04
C ALA A 85 18.70 2.67 -1.11
N PRO A 86 19.52 2.95 -2.14
CA PRO A 86 19.09 3.72 -3.30
C PRO A 86 17.83 3.13 -3.94
N GLY A 87 16.85 4.00 -4.22
CA GLY A 87 15.58 3.62 -4.84
C GLY A 87 14.49 3.15 -3.86
N VAL A 88 14.80 3.00 -2.57
CA VAL A 88 13.77 2.74 -1.56
C VAL A 88 12.93 4.00 -1.33
N VAL A 89 11.62 3.86 -1.44
CA VAL A 89 10.60 4.89 -1.28
C VAL A 89 9.74 4.54 -0.08
N ILE A 90 9.62 5.48 0.86
CA ILE A 90 8.76 5.33 2.01
C ILE A 90 7.49 6.17 1.79
N ALA A 91 6.36 5.48 1.75
CA ALA A 91 5.03 6.07 1.79
C ALA A 91 4.50 5.99 3.21
N THR A 92 4.13 7.12 3.81
CA THR A 92 3.47 7.14 5.11
C THR A 92 2.20 8.00 5.08
N LYS A 93 1.48 8.00 6.18
CA LYS A 93 0.15 8.63 6.30
C LYS A 93 0.01 9.33 7.63
N GLY A 94 -0.86 10.35 7.68
CA GLY A 94 -1.33 10.95 8.91
C GLY A 94 -2.76 11.43 8.78
N GLY A 95 -3.36 11.82 9.90
CA GLY A 95 -4.76 12.22 9.95
C GLY A 95 -5.68 11.22 10.64
N ILE A 96 -5.11 10.19 11.26
CA ILE A 96 -5.83 9.26 12.17
C ILE A 96 -5.17 9.31 13.54
N THR A 97 -5.97 9.50 14.60
CA THR A 97 -5.57 9.23 15.97
C THR A 97 -6.07 7.86 16.41
N ARG A 98 -5.35 7.26 17.35
CA ARG A 98 -5.63 5.93 17.89
C ARG A 98 -5.77 6.02 19.41
N PRO A 99 -6.99 6.27 19.95
CA PRO A 99 -7.21 6.36 21.40
C PRO A 99 -7.04 5.02 22.13
N GLY A 100 -7.12 3.89 21.41
CA GLY A 100 -6.97 2.54 21.96
C GLY A 100 -7.03 1.48 20.86
N PRO A 101 -6.88 0.17 21.23
CA PRO A 101 -6.96 -0.94 20.29
C PRO A 101 -8.29 -0.93 19.52
N GLY A 102 -8.23 -1.02 18.19
CA GLY A 102 -9.42 -1.00 17.32
C GLY A 102 -10.16 0.33 17.24
N GLN A 103 -9.76 1.36 17.98
CA GLN A 103 -10.39 2.68 17.98
C GLN A 103 -9.65 3.62 17.02
N THR A 104 -10.39 4.45 16.30
CA THR A 104 -9.84 5.43 15.37
C THR A 104 -10.68 6.70 15.38
N GLU A 105 -10.01 7.85 15.32
CA GLU A 105 -10.64 9.15 15.07
C GLU A 105 -9.92 9.84 13.93
N TYR A 106 -10.67 10.54 13.07
CA TYR A 106 -10.10 11.29 11.94
C TYR A 106 -9.84 12.73 12.37
N VAL A 107 -8.66 13.26 12.06
CA VAL A 107 -8.25 14.60 12.43
C VAL A 107 -7.56 15.26 11.24
N GLY A 108 -8.30 16.13 10.55
CA GLY A 108 -7.82 16.87 9.38
C GLY A 108 -7.20 18.23 9.68
N ARG A 109 -7.15 18.67 10.95
CA ARG A 109 -6.66 19.99 11.35
C ARG A 109 -5.21 20.24 10.93
N ALA A 110 -4.95 21.41 10.34
CA ALA A 110 -3.65 21.80 9.81
C ALA A 110 -2.51 21.62 10.81
N GLY A 111 -2.67 22.10 12.05
CA GLY A 111 -1.65 21.97 13.10
C GLY A 111 -1.32 20.51 13.44
N TYR A 112 -2.34 19.64 13.48
CA TYR A 112 -2.16 18.22 13.73
C TYR A 112 -1.41 17.53 12.58
N LEU A 113 -1.81 17.76 11.33
CA LEU A 113 -1.14 17.17 10.17
C LEU A 113 0.32 17.60 10.04
N LYS A 114 0.64 18.89 10.32
CA LYS A 114 2.01 19.38 10.36
C LYS A 114 2.84 18.68 11.44
N GLN A 115 2.26 18.42 12.61
CA GLN A 115 2.92 17.66 13.66
C GLN A 115 3.13 16.19 13.24
N CYS A 116 2.14 15.53 12.62
CA CYS A 116 2.27 14.17 12.12
C CYS A 116 3.47 14.05 11.18
N VAL A 117 3.57 14.94 10.18
CA VAL A 117 4.70 14.94 9.23
C VAL A 117 6.04 15.13 9.94
N ALA A 118 6.15 16.08 10.86
CA ALA A 118 7.38 16.35 11.60
C ALA A 118 7.83 15.13 12.43
N LEU A 119 6.89 14.45 13.08
CA LEU A 119 7.15 13.25 13.87
C LEU A 119 7.48 12.04 12.98
N SER A 120 6.81 11.87 11.83
CA SER A 120 7.11 10.82 10.84
C SER A 120 8.53 10.99 10.27
N LEU A 121 8.94 12.21 9.90
CA LEU A 121 10.30 12.50 9.45
C LEU A 121 11.35 12.06 10.48
N ARG A 122 11.09 12.35 11.76
CA ARG A 122 11.98 11.97 12.86
C ARG A 122 12.07 10.45 13.04
N ARG A 123 10.93 9.74 13.10
CA ARG A 123 10.88 8.29 13.30
C ARG A 123 11.51 7.54 12.13
N LEU A 124 11.18 7.96 10.93
CA LEU A 124 11.72 7.37 9.69
C LEU A 124 13.16 7.81 9.39
N LYS A 125 13.73 8.75 10.15
CA LYS A 125 15.08 9.31 9.91
C LYS A 125 15.25 9.86 8.49
N LEU A 126 14.24 10.58 8.01
CA LEU A 126 14.20 11.20 6.68
C LEU A 126 14.18 12.72 6.81
N GLU A 127 14.81 13.41 5.87
CA GLU A 127 14.69 14.87 5.72
C GLU A 127 13.47 15.25 4.89
N ARG A 128 13.04 14.35 3.98
CA ARG A 128 11.85 14.50 3.14
C ARG A 128 11.15 13.15 3.01
N ILE A 129 9.83 13.14 3.15
CA ILE A 129 8.97 11.98 2.85
C ILE A 129 8.65 12.00 1.36
N ASP A 130 8.93 10.91 0.65
CA ASP A 130 8.67 10.83 -0.79
C ASP A 130 7.18 10.76 -1.14
N LEU A 131 6.38 10.04 -0.37
CA LEU A 131 4.94 9.98 -0.53
C LEU A 131 4.24 10.11 0.83
N TYR A 132 3.46 11.17 1.01
CA TYR A 132 2.63 11.36 2.21
C TYR A 132 1.16 11.33 1.84
N GLN A 133 0.37 10.52 2.53
CA GLN A 133 -1.05 10.33 2.22
C GLN A 133 -1.92 10.88 3.34
N LEU A 134 -2.96 11.67 3.00
CA LEU A 134 -4.03 11.96 3.95
C LEU A 134 -4.79 10.65 4.21
N HIS A 135 -4.64 10.13 5.43
CA HIS A 135 -5.10 8.79 5.79
C HIS A 135 -6.63 8.63 5.71
N ARG A 136 -7.37 9.71 6.07
CA ARG A 136 -8.83 9.84 5.91
C ARG A 136 -9.20 11.31 5.80
N ILE A 137 -10.24 11.60 5.06
CA ILE A 137 -10.87 12.92 5.09
C ILE A 137 -11.66 13.03 6.40
N ASP A 138 -11.39 14.07 7.18
CA ASP A 138 -12.16 14.42 8.37
C ASP A 138 -13.31 15.33 7.97
N ALA A 139 -14.54 14.83 8.03
CA ALA A 139 -15.73 15.60 7.67
C ALA A 139 -15.96 16.86 8.54
N ARG A 140 -15.26 16.99 9.67
CA ARG A 140 -15.34 18.15 10.58
C ARG A 140 -14.33 19.24 10.23
N THR A 141 -13.44 18.96 9.26
CA THR A 141 -12.39 19.91 8.84
C THR A 141 -12.52 20.16 7.35
N PRO A 142 -12.57 21.42 6.88
CA PRO A 142 -12.56 21.71 5.45
C PRO A 142 -11.38 21.03 4.75
N LEU A 143 -11.63 20.44 3.58
CA LEU A 143 -10.59 19.74 2.82
C LEU A 143 -9.43 20.65 2.45
N GLU A 144 -9.74 21.93 2.19
CA GLU A 144 -8.79 22.99 1.91
C GLU A 144 -7.82 23.24 3.06
N GLU A 145 -8.27 23.13 4.32
CA GLU A 145 -7.40 23.23 5.51
C GLU A 145 -6.41 22.07 5.56
N SER A 146 -6.92 20.84 5.39
CA SER A 146 -6.10 19.64 5.46
C SER A 146 -5.07 19.59 4.34
N LEU A 147 -5.52 19.76 3.09
CA LEU A 147 -4.65 19.69 1.92
C LEU A 147 -3.77 20.91 1.77
N GLY A 148 -4.25 22.08 2.19
CA GLY A 148 -3.44 23.30 2.26
C GLY A 148 -2.24 23.15 3.18
N ALA A 149 -2.42 22.50 4.34
CA ALA A 149 -1.31 22.20 5.25
C ALA A 149 -0.28 21.24 4.63
N LEU A 150 -0.73 20.19 3.91
CA LEU A 150 0.16 19.27 3.21
C LEU A 150 0.87 19.94 2.03
N LYS A 151 0.16 20.82 1.30
CA LYS A 151 0.74 21.61 0.22
C LYS A 151 1.85 22.54 0.72
N GLU A 152 1.63 23.22 1.85
CA GLU A 152 2.65 24.06 2.49
C GLU A 152 3.90 23.25 2.85
N LEU A 153 3.73 22.04 3.39
CA LEU A 153 4.86 21.15 3.71
C LEU A 153 5.56 20.62 2.44
N GLN A 154 4.83 20.43 1.36
CA GLN A 154 5.40 20.10 0.05
C GLN A 154 6.24 21.26 -0.50
N ASP A 155 5.74 22.49 -0.41
CA ASP A 155 6.47 23.69 -0.84
C ASP A 155 7.73 23.96 0.00
N GLN A 156 7.72 23.53 1.28
CA GLN A 156 8.89 23.54 2.16
C GLN A 156 9.88 22.38 1.90
N GLY A 157 9.57 21.47 0.97
CA GLY A 157 10.41 20.32 0.65
C GLY A 157 10.37 19.19 1.69
N LYS A 158 9.39 19.19 2.62
CA LYS A 158 9.19 18.14 3.63
C LYS A 158 8.45 16.92 3.07
N ILE A 159 7.63 17.13 2.06
CA ILE A 159 6.88 16.11 1.32
C ILE A 159 7.20 16.28 -0.15
N ARG A 160 7.43 15.17 -0.89
CA ARG A 160 7.59 15.21 -2.34
C ARG A 160 6.25 15.05 -3.05
N HIS A 161 5.52 14.00 -2.77
CA HIS A 161 4.23 13.67 -3.37
C HIS A 161 3.14 13.53 -2.31
N ILE A 162 1.91 13.91 -2.69
CA ILE A 162 0.73 13.83 -1.83
C ILE A 162 -0.24 12.81 -2.44
N GLY A 163 -0.77 11.93 -1.57
CA GLY A 163 -1.81 10.97 -1.90
C GLY A 163 -3.01 11.07 -0.97
N LEU A 164 -4.05 10.33 -1.30
CA LEU A 164 -5.28 10.21 -0.51
C LEU A 164 -5.57 8.75 -0.18
N SER A 165 -6.39 8.51 0.85
CA SER A 165 -6.84 7.17 1.20
C SER A 165 -8.33 7.13 1.50
N GLU A 166 -9.03 6.08 0.98
CA GLU A 166 -10.47 5.85 1.12
C GLU A 166 -11.31 7.01 0.60
N VAL A 167 -11.16 7.29 -0.68
CA VAL A 167 -11.81 8.39 -1.38
C VAL A 167 -12.55 7.93 -2.63
N THR A 168 -13.56 8.70 -3.02
CA THR A 168 -14.32 8.58 -4.25
C THR A 168 -13.72 9.42 -5.37
N PRO A 169 -14.07 9.20 -6.65
CA PRO A 169 -13.66 10.08 -7.75
C PRO A 169 -14.01 11.55 -7.53
N ALA A 170 -15.19 11.84 -6.95
CA ALA A 170 -15.60 13.20 -6.67
C ALA A 170 -14.72 13.89 -5.62
N GLU A 171 -14.31 13.18 -4.57
CA GLU A 171 -13.39 13.70 -3.57
C GLU A 171 -11.97 13.90 -4.13
N ILE A 172 -11.52 13.03 -5.04
CA ILE A 172 -10.25 13.21 -5.76
C ILE A 172 -10.31 14.49 -6.61
N GLU A 173 -11.39 14.72 -7.34
CA GLU A 173 -11.57 15.93 -8.14
C GLU A 173 -11.56 17.21 -7.29
N GLN A 174 -12.19 17.18 -6.11
CA GLN A 174 -12.13 18.30 -5.16
C GLN A 174 -10.70 18.53 -4.67
N ALA A 175 -10.01 17.48 -4.28
CA ALA A 175 -8.63 17.55 -3.80
C ALA A 175 -7.65 18.09 -4.88
N ARG A 176 -7.82 17.68 -6.14
CA ARG A 176 -7.00 18.11 -7.27
C ARG A 176 -7.11 19.59 -7.61
N LYS A 177 -8.15 20.28 -7.15
CA LYS A 177 -8.25 21.75 -7.25
C LYS A 177 -7.32 22.47 -6.27
N ILE A 178 -6.84 21.76 -5.23
CA ILE A 178 -6.01 22.33 -4.16
C ILE A 178 -4.54 21.91 -4.34
N VAL A 179 -4.30 20.62 -4.63
CA VAL A 179 -2.95 20.05 -4.74
C VAL A 179 -2.94 18.91 -5.75
N ASN A 180 -1.76 18.65 -6.35
CA ASN A 180 -1.60 17.50 -7.24
C ASN A 180 -1.66 16.20 -6.43
N ILE A 181 -2.63 15.33 -6.73
CA ILE A 181 -2.79 14.02 -6.12
C ILE A 181 -2.11 12.98 -7.02
N THR A 182 -1.12 12.28 -6.49
CA THR A 182 -0.29 11.33 -7.24
C THR A 182 -0.63 9.88 -6.97
N THR A 183 -1.26 9.59 -5.81
CA THR A 183 -1.72 8.25 -5.45
C THR A 183 -3.04 8.27 -4.72
N VAL A 184 -3.78 7.15 -4.83
CA VAL A 184 -4.98 6.86 -4.04
C VAL A 184 -4.82 5.47 -3.43
N GLN A 185 -5.09 5.34 -2.13
CA GLN A 185 -5.05 4.05 -1.43
C GLN A 185 -6.43 3.68 -0.91
N ASN A 186 -7.12 2.79 -1.63
CA ASN A 186 -8.46 2.33 -1.26
C ASN A 186 -8.49 0.81 -1.06
N ARG A 187 -9.51 0.33 -0.33
CA ARG A 187 -9.73 -1.10 -0.18
C ARG A 187 -10.11 -1.72 -1.53
N TYR A 188 -9.29 -2.67 -1.97
CA TYR A 188 -9.54 -3.34 -3.25
C TYR A 188 -8.84 -4.69 -3.30
N SER A 189 -9.51 -5.71 -3.82
CA SER A 189 -8.97 -7.05 -4.03
C SER A 189 -9.77 -7.77 -5.10
N LEU A 190 -9.35 -8.97 -5.47
CA LEU A 190 -10.10 -9.86 -6.37
C LEU A 190 -11.56 -10.03 -5.93
N ALA A 191 -11.80 -10.19 -4.62
CA ALA A 191 -13.14 -10.43 -4.05
C ALA A 191 -13.84 -9.17 -3.50
N ASP A 192 -13.23 -7.99 -3.58
CA ASP A 192 -13.82 -6.74 -3.10
C ASP A 192 -13.51 -5.61 -4.08
N ARG A 193 -14.46 -5.32 -4.94
CA ARG A 193 -14.33 -4.35 -6.04
C ARG A 193 -15.15 -3.08 -5.83
N ARG A 194 -15.51 -2.77 -4.58
CA ARG A 194 -16.31 -1.56 -4.26
C ARG A 194 -15.73 -0.25 -4.77
N HIS A 195 -14.43 -0.19 -4.98
CA HIS A 195 -13.71 0.98 -5.50
C HIS A 195 -13.26 0.82 -6.96
N GLU A 196 -13.94 -0.02 -7.75
CA GLU A 196 -13.66 -0.22 -9.17
C GLU A 196 -13.73 1.09 -9.95
N GLU A 197 -14.73 1.94 -9.67
CA GLU A 197 -14.89 3.26 -10.29
C GLU A 197 -13.69 4.16 -9.97
N THR A 198 -13.22 4.15 -8.71
CA THR A 198 -12.05 4.93 -8.29
C THR A 198 -10.78 4.43 -8.96
N LEU A 199 -10.60 3.11 -9.10
CA LEU A 199 -9.48 2.54 -9.85
C LEU A 199 -9.49 2.99 -11.30
N ASN A 200 -10.63 2.91 -11.97
CA ASN A 200 -10.78 3.33 -13.36
C ASN A 200 -10.48 4.83 -13.53
N TYR A 201 -10.95 5.65 -12.60
CA TYR A 201 -10.60 7.09 -12.56
C TYR A 201 -9.09 7.28 -12.41
N CYS A 202 -8.43 6.58 -11.49
CA CYS A 202 -6.99 6.65 -11.30
C CYS A 202 -6.22 6.25 -12.57
N GLN A 203 -6.65 5.18 -13.24
CA GLN A 203 -6.05 4.73 -14.50
C GLN A 203 -6.15 5.78 -15.60
N GLN A 204 -7.30 6.43 -15.75
CA GLN A 204 -7.51 7.49 -16.75
C GLN A 204 -6.63 8.72 -16.52
N HIS A 205 -6.28 9.00 -15.26
CA HIS A 205 -5.52 10.18 -14.86
C HIS A 205 -4.04 9.90 -14.53
N GLY A 206 -3.56 8.66 -14.70
CA GLY A 206 -2.18 8.29 -14.36
C GLY A 206 -1.86 8.40 -12.87
N ILE A 207 -2.86 8.27 -11.99
CA ILE A 207 -2.73 8.27 -10.55
C ILE A 207 -2.44 6.85 -10.07
N GLY A 208 -1.41 6.64 -9.25
CA GLY A 208 -1.10 5.33 -8.68
C GLY A 208 -2.22 4.87 -7.73
N PHE A 209 -2.65 3.61 -7.87
CA PHE A 209 -3.70 3.04 -7.02
C PHE A 209 -3.09 1.95 -6.13
N LEU A 210 -3.08 2.18 -4.81
CA LEU A 210 -2.54 1.26 -3.82
C LEU A 210 -3.69 0.47 -3.17
N PRO A 211 -3.97 -0.77 -3.60
CA PRO A 211 -4.98 -1.57 -2.94
C PRO A 211 -4.51 -1.98 -1.55
N TRP A 212 -5.17 -1.50 -0.50
CA TRP A 212 -4.97 -2.10 0.81
C TRP A 212 -5.90 -3.32 0.98
N TYR A 213 -5.46 -4.32 1.76
CA TYR A 213 -6.14 -5.61 1.91
C TYR A 213 -6.19 -6.44 0.60
N PRO A 214 -5.10 -6.46 -0.20
CA PRO A 214 -5.11 -6.98 -1.57
C PRO A 214 -5.38 -8.49 -1.65
N ILE A 215 -5.06 -9.24 -0.60
CA ILE A 215 -5.30 -10.70 -0.48
C ILE A 215 -6.35 -11.04 0.57
N ALA A 216 -7.16 -10.07 1.01
CA ALA A 216 -8.21 -10.25 2.02
C ALA A 216 -7.73 -11.03 3.27
N ALA A 217 -6.47 -10.82 3.71
CA ALA A 217 -5.77 -11.55 4.78
C ALA A 217 -5.78 -13.09 4.55
N GLY A 218 -5.66 -13.53 3.30
CA GLY A 218 -5.73 -14.95 2.92
C GLY A 218 -7.14 -15.54 2.91
N LYS A 219 -8.17 -14.71 3.11
CA LYS A 219 -9.59 -15.12 3.17
C LYS A 219 -10.37 -14.63 1.95
N LEU A 220 -9.75 -14.69 0.77
CA LEU A 220 -10.37 -14.20 -0.48
C LEU A 220 -11.71 -14.85 -0.77
N LEU A 221 -11.77 -16.18 -0.64
CA LEU A 221 -13.00 -16.95 -0.64
C LEU A 221 -12.89 -18.01 0.45
N LYS A 222 -13.99 -18.26 1.17
CA LYS A 222 -14.06 -19.42 2.05
C LYS A 222 -14.09 -20.69 1.19
N PRO A 223 -13.56 -21.84 1.67
CA PRO A 223 -13.51 -23.08 0.90
C PRO A 223 -14.89 -23.55 0.37
N ASP A 224 -15.96 -23.19 1.06
CA ASP A 224 -17.35 -23.51 0.76
C ASP A 224 -18.04 -22.46 -0.15
N GLN A 225 -17.38 -21.36 -0.48
CA GLN A 225 -17.96 -20.36 -1.37
C GLN A 225 -17.87 -20.80 -2.84
N PRO A 226 -18.93 -20.50 -3.64
CA PRO A 226 -18.89 -20.69 -5.09
C PRO A 226 -17.63 -20.02 -5.66
N GLY A 227 -16.89 -20.75 -6.51
CA GLY A 227 -15.69 -20.25 -7.15
C GLY A 227 -14.37 -20.49 -6.42
N ALA A 228 -14.37 -20.79 -5.11
CA ALA A 228 -13.14 -21.12 -4.42
C ALA A 228 -12.38 -22.32 -5.03
N PRO A 229 -13.05 -23.42 -5.42
CA PRO A 229 -12.39 -24.52 -6.11
C PRO A 229 -11.77 -24.09 -7.44
N THR A 230 -12.42 -23.23 -8.21
CA THR A 230 -11.92 -22.73 -9.51
C THR A 230 -10.64 -21.92 -9.31
N LEU A 231 -10.60 -20.99 -8.38
CA LEU A 231 -9.38 -20.20 -8.09
C LEU A 231 -8.25 -21.11 -7.61
N ALA A 232 -8.54 -22.12 -6.78
CA ALA A 232 -7.54 -23.08 -6.32
C ALA A 232 -6.97 -23.92 -7.47
N GLN A 233 -7.81 -24.33 -8.42
CA GLN A 233 -7.37 -25.09 -9.60
C GLN A 233 -6.49 -24.23 -10.53
N ILE A 234 -6.88 -22.96 -10.76
CA ILE A 234 -6.07 -22.05 -11.57
C ILE A 234 -4.71 -21.83 -10.91
N ALA A 235 -4.69 -21.53 -9.61
CA ALA A 235 -3.45 -21.35 -8.86
C ALA A 235 -2.55 -22.61 -8.94
N ALA A 236 -3.13 -23.79 -8.79
CA ALA A 236 -2.41 -25.07 -8.87
C ALA A 236 -1.78 -25.31 -10.25
N ARG A 237 -2.41 -24.88 -11.36
CA ARG A 237 -1.80 -24.96 -12.71
C ARG A 237 -0.47 -24.23 -12.80
N HIS A 238 -0.32 -23.15 -12.02
CA HIS A 238 0.89 -22.33 -11.93
C HIS A 238 1.83 -22.77 -10.80
N GLY A 239 1.51 -23.83 -10.03
CA GLY A 239 2.25 -24.17 -8.81
C GLY A 239 2.22 -23.08 -7.76
N ALA A 240 1.17 -22.28 -7.76
CA ALA A 240 1.02 -21.07 -6.93
C ALA A 240 -0.13 -21.22 -5.92
N THR A 241 -0.19 -20.30 -4.95
CA THR A 241 -1.30 -20.19 -4.01
C THR A 241 -2.38 -19.25 -4.56
N VAL A 242 -3.59 -19.32 -4.00
CA VAL A 242 -4.68 -18.38 -4.33
C VAL A 242 -4.30 -16.94 -3.97
N ALA A 243 -3.47 -16.73 -2.95
CA ALA A 243 -2.95 -15.41 -2.60
C ALA A 243 -2.04 -14.85 -3.72
N GLN A 244 -1.13 -15.67 -4.25
CA GLN A 244 -0.29 -15.30 -5.38
C GLN A 244 -1.11 -15.02 -6.64
N LEU A 245 -2.11 -15.88 -6.95
CA LEU A 245 -3.04 -15.67 -8.05
C LEU A 245 -3.73 -14.29 -7.94
N SER A 246 -4.17 -13.93 -6.75
CA SER A 246 -4.85 -12.64 -6.50
C SER A 246 -3.95 -11.44 -6.69
N LEU A 247 -2.69 -11.54 -6.26
CA LEU A 247 -1.70 -10.48 -6.47
C LEU A 247 -1.33 -10.35 -7.96
N ALA A 248 -1.16 -11.46 -8.66
CA ALA A 248 -0.92 -11.47 -10.10
C ALA A 248 -2.10 -10.86 -10.88
N TRP A 249 -3.33 -11.22 -10.48
CA TRP A 249 -4.54 -10.62 -11.05
C TRP A 249 -4.55 -9.09 -10.84
N LEU A 250 -4.25 -8.59 -9.63
CA LEU A 250 -4.15 -7.14 -9.37
C LEU A 250 -3.14 -6.46 -10.29
N LEU A 251 -1.95 -7.03 -10.44
CA LEU A 251 -0.92 -6.49 -11.32
C LEU A 251 -1.35 -6.47 -12.78
N GLN A 252 -2.14 -7.45 -13.22
CA GLN A 252 -2.63 -7.56 -14.59
C GLN A 252 -3.88 -6.70 -14.83
N ARG A 253 -4.72 -6.44 -13.78
CA ARG A 253 -5.96 -5.65 -13.86
C ARG A 253 -5.72 -4.21 -14.33
N SER A 254 -4.65 -3.58 -13.89
CA SER A 254 -4.34 -2.21 -14.31
C SER A 254 -2.86 -1.87 -14.12
N PRO A 255 -2.24 -1.12 -15.04
CA PRO A 255 -0.84 -0.70 -14.91
C PRO A 255 -0.60 0.30 -13.77
N VAL A 256 -1.64 0.95 -13.25
CA VAL A 256 -1.52 1.91 -12.13
C VAL A 256 -1.68 1.24 -10.76
N ILE A 257 -2.00 -0.06 -10.70
CA ILE A 257 -2.12 -0.78 -9.43
C ILE A 257 -0.73 -1.08 -8.85
N LEU A 258 -0.56 -0.70 -7.59
CA LEU A 258 0.63 -0.92 -6.76
C LEU A 258 0.22 -1.73 -5.52
N PRO A 259 0.13 -3.07 -5.59
CA PRO A 259 -0.30 -3.89 -4.46
C PRO A 259 0.74 -3.84 -3.34
N ILE A 260 0.24 -3.67 -2.11
CA ILE A 260 1.03 -3.57 -0.88
C ILE A 260 0.64 -4.67 0.12
N PRO A 261 0.83 -5.96 -0.23
CA PRO A 261 0.51 -7.04 0.69
C PRO A 261 1.34 -6.94 1.97
N GLY A 262 0.67 -6.98 3.13
CA GLY A 262 1.32 -6.93 4.44
C GLY A 262 1.49 -8.33 5.02
N THR A 263 2.66 -8.58 5.62
CA THR A 263 2.95 -9.82 6.35
C THR A 263 3.94 -9.56 7.47
N SER A 264 3.92 -10.43 8.51
CA SER A 264 4.91 -10.49 9.58
C SER A 264 5.86 -11.69 9.47
N LYS A 265 5.86 -12.42 8.32
CA LYS A 265 6.68 -13.61 8.11
C LYS A 265 7.46 -13.52 6.80
N VAL A 266 8.75 -13.84 6.86
CA VAL A 266 9.63 -13.84 5.66
C VAL A 266 9.11 -14.78 4.58
N ALA A 267 8.66 -16.00 4.93
CA ALA A 267 8.12 -16.95 3.97
C ALA A 267 6.91 -16.39 3.19
N HIS A 268 5.99 -15.71 3.87
CA HIS A 268 4.85 -15.08 3.20
C HIS A 268 5.26 -13.87 2.34
N LEU A 269 6.31 -13.14 2.73
CA LEU A 269 6.86 -12.06 1.89
C LEU A 269 7.40 -12.63 0.58
N GLU A 270 8.21 -13.67 0.65
CA GLU A 270 8.77 -14.34 -0.54
C GLU A 270 7.67 -14.88 -1.45
N GLU A 271 6.65 -15.51 -0.87
CA GLU A 271 5.46 -15.96 -1.60
C GLU A 271 4.74 -14.80 -2.30
N ASN A 272 4.49 -13.69 -1.60
CA ASN A 272 3.83 -12.52 -2.17
C ASN A 272 4.63 -11.91 -3.33
N VAL A 273 5.95 -11.78 -3.16
CA VAL A 273 6.81 -11.18 -4.19
C VAL A 273 6.92 -12.09 -5.43
N ALA A 274 6.93 -13.41 -5.23
CA ALA A 274 6.95 -14.37 -6.33
C ALA A 274 5.73 -14.26 -7.26
N ALA A 275 4.60 -13.73 -6.77
CA ALA A 275 3.43 -13.44 -7.61
C ALA A 275 3.72 -12.47 -8.76
N SER A 276 4.79 -11.66 -8.66
CA SER A 276 5.21 -10.73 -9.71
C SER A 276 5.59 -11.42 -11.04
N THR A 277 5.94 -12.68 -11.00
CA THR A 277 6.30 -13.48 -12.20
C THR A 277 5.16 -14.30 -12.76
N LEU A 278 4.00 -14.32 -12.09
CA LEU A 278 2.85 -15.11 -12.51
C LEU A 278 1.99 -14.29 -13.48
N HIS A 279 1.69 -14.89 -14.64
CA HIS A 279 0.86 -14.27 -15.66
C HIS A 279 -0.32 -15.19 -15.99
N LEU A 280 -1.54 -14.63 -15.87
CA LEU A 280 -2.77 -15.32 -16.27
C LEU A 280 -2.93 -15.27 -17.77
N THR A 281 -3.24 -16.39 -18.38
CA THR A 281 -3.68 -16.44 -19.78
C THR A 281 -5.03 -15.75 -19.94
N PRO A 282 -5.42 -15.34 -21.17
CA PRO A 282 -6.75 -14.77 -21.42
C PRO A 282 -7.91 -15.67 -20.97
N GLN A 283 -7.74 -16.99 -21.09
CA GLN A 283 -8.74 -17.95 -20.64
C GLN A 283 -8.83 -17.98 -19.11
N GLU A 284 -7.71 -18.07 -18.40
CA GLU A 284 -7.68 -18.06 -16.93
C GLU A 284 -8.20 -16.73 -16.37
N TRP A 285 -7.87 -15.62 -17.05
CA TRP A 285 -8.45 -14.32 -16.70
C TRP A 285 -9.98 -14.35 -16.74
N ALA A 286 -10.56 -14.86 -17.83
CA ALA A 286 -12.00 -15.00 -17.98
C ALA A 286 -12.62 -15.94 -16.92
N GLU A 287 -11.95 -17.06 -16.60
CA GLU A 287 -12.37 -17.98 -15.53
C GLU A 287 -12.38 -17.29 -14.18
N VAL A 288 -11.34 -16.48 -13.85
CA VAL A 288 -11.25 -15.70 -12.60
C VAL A 288 -12.35 -14.64 -12.54
N GLU A 289 -12.56 -13.88 -13.63
CA GLU A 289 -13.60 -12.85 -13.69
C GLU A 289 -15.02 -13.45 -13.50
N ALA A 290 -15.30 -14.60 -14.08
CA ALA A 290 -16.59 -15.26 -13.92
C ALA A 290 -16.87 -15.69 -12.48
N VAL A 291 -15.84 -16.04 -11.70
CA VAL A 291 -15.97 -16.45 -10.30
C VAL A 291 -16.33 -15.28 -9.38
N VAL A 292 -15.80 -14.10 -9.65
CA VAL A 292 -15.98 -12.93 -8.75
C VAL A 292 -17.15 -12.03 -9.16
N SER A 293 -17.78 -12.32 -10.29
CA SER A 293 -19.01 -11.66 -10.72
C SER A 293 -20.28 -12.32 -10.14
N LEU A 294 -20.13 -13.44 -9.41
CA LEU A 294 -21.18 -14.15 -8.69
C LEU A 294 -21.35 -13.61 -7.26
#